data_e3c3744e059109eee5067712c0f50301
#
_entry.id   e3c3744e059109eee5067712c0f50301
#
_cell.length_a   1.000
_cell.length_b   1.000
_cell.length_c   1.000
_cell.angle_alpha   90.00
_cell.angle_beta   90.00
_cell.angle_gamma   90.00
#
_symmetry.space_group_name_H-M   'P 1'
#
loop_
_entity.id
_entity.type
_entity.pdbx_description
1 polymer ?
#
loop_
_entity_poly.entity_id
_entity_poly.type
_entity_poly.pdbx_seq_one_letter_code
_entity_poly.pdbx_strand_id
1 'polypeptide(L)'
;MADCGRENVVMEETMRTETDEIRDNLKYLTLLSRDYPSQAAAASEIISTQALLKLPKGTEHFMSDLHGENEAFVHILNSASGVIREKVDQVLGDTVPKNTRAELATLIYYPNEKLPQLKARCTSEEALDQWYTETLLRLIDICRLVSSKHTRDHVRRCLPASCGYILDELLHAHFEDHDKDLYYGQIVGSIIENGRADRFIVRLCELIKHLAVDKLHIVGDLFDRGPRPDIILDLLMRHHNVDIQWGNHDVVWMGAAAGSPICICTVLKTTLAYHNHGMLEDCYGINLRHLQRMAEQFYGNDDLSIWMPHTDAARGPYTRGMLHRCAVMHK
;
A
#
# COMPACT_ATOMS: atom_id res chain seq x y z
N MET A 1 -23.41 -68.46 -10.00
CA MET A 1 -21.92 -68.25 -9.97
C MET A 1 -21.52 -66.87 -10.55
N ALA A 2 -22.42 -65.97 -10.86
CA ALA A 2 -22.08 -64.65 -11.44
C ALA A 2 -22.11 -63.49 -10.40
N ASP A 3 -22.54 -63.73 -9.17
CA ASP A 3 -22.72 -62.67 -8.15
C ASP A 3 -21.51 -62.51 -7.26
N CYS A 4 -20.73 -63.58 -7.05
CA CYS A 4 -19.52 -63.55 -6.22
C CYS A 4 -18.33 -62.72 -6.82
N GLY A 5 -18.34 -62.54 -8.15
CA GLY A 5 -17.30 -61.76 -8.85
C GLY A 5 -17.48 -60.25 -8.77
N ARG A 6 -18.72 -59.76 -8.67
CA ARG A 6 -19.04 -58.34 -8.55
C ARG A 6 -18.76 -57.81 -7.13
N GLU A 7 -19.07 -58.56 -6.10
CA GLU A 7 -18.78 -58.19 -4.71
C GLU A 7 -17.30 -58.07 -4.44
N ASN A 8 -16.48 -58.99 -5.01
CA ASN A 8 -15.02 -58.93 -4.88
C ASN A 8 -14.40 -57.72 -5.60
N VAL A 9 -14.89 -57.30 -6.77
CA VAL A 9 -14.39 -56.12 -7.50
C VAL A 9 -14.74 -54.84 -6.77
N VAL A 10 -15.95 -54.75 -6.24
CA VAL A 10 -16.40 -53.54 -5.47
C VAL A 10 -15.61 -53.45 -4.15
N MET A 11 -15.34 -54.57 -3.50
CA MET A 11 -14.51 -54.62 -2.27
C MET A 11 -13.05 -54.25 -2.54
N GLU A 12 -12.47 -54.66 -3.67
CA GLU A 12 -11.11 -54.25 -4.08
C GLU A 12 -11.01 -52.81 -4.47
N GLU A 13 -12.00 -52.26 -5.15
CA GLU A 13 -12.06 -50.79 -5.47
C GLU A 13 -12.23 -49.95 -4.21
N THR A 14 -13.09 -50.35 -3.28
CA THR A 14 -13.29 -49.65 -2.00
C THR A 14 -12.03 -49.71 -1.15
N MET A 15 -11.35 -50.84 -1.07
CA MET A 15 -10.07 -50.97 -0.33
C MET A 15 -8.94 -50.17 -0.99
N ARG A 16 -8.92 -50.01 -2.33
CA ARG A 16 -7.95 -49.15 -3.04
C ARG A 16 -8.17 -47.69 -2.75
N THR A 17 -9.41 -47.21 -2.76
CA THR A 17 -9.75 -45.80 -2.43
C THR A 17 -9.40 -45.48 -0.98
N GLU A 18 -9.72 -46.34 -0.02
CA GLU A 18 -9.34 -46.15 1.39
C GLU A 18 -7.80 -46.15 1.58
N THR A 19 -7.08 -47.01 0.86
CA THR A 19 -5.61 -47.07 0.96
C THR A 19 -4.94 -45.84 0.35
N ASP A 20 -5.48 -45.30 -0.74
CA ASP A 20 -4.97 -44.10 -1.37
C ASP A 20 -5.30 -42.83 -0.54
N GLU A 21 -6.47 -42.76 0.06
CA GLU A 21 -6.82 -41.70 1.03
C GLU A 21 -5.92 -41.73 2.26
N ILE A 22 -5.66 -42.94 2.81
CA ILE A 22 -4.73 -43.07 3.96
C ILE A 22 -3.31 -42.65 3.55
N ARG A 23 -2.85 -43.00 2.35
CA ARG A 23 -1.52 -42.65 1.84
C ARG A 23 -1.38 -41.13 1.64
N ASP A 24 -2.40 -40.47 1.10
CA ASP A 24 -2.40 -39.01 0.88
C ASP A 24 -2.53 -38.26 2.20
N ASN A 25 -3.35 -38.72 3.12
CA ASN A 25 -3.41 -38.20 4.48
C ASN A 25 -2.07 -38.39 5.22
N LEU A 26 -1.37 -39.51 5.04
CA LEU A 26 -0.07 -39.75 5.66
C LEU A 26 1.01 -38.81 5.12
N LYS A 27 1.02 -38.52 3.81
CA LYS A 27 1.91 -37.54 3.19
C LYS A 27 1.64 -36.16 3.74
N TYR A 28 0.37 -35.77 3.81
CA TYR A 28 -0.05 -34.49 4.37
C TYR A 28 0.35 -34.31 5.84
N LEU A 29 0.07 -35.34 6.67
CA LEU A 29 0.49 -35.36 8.07
C LEU A 29 2.02 -35.34 8.24
N THR A 30 2.75 -36.03 7.34
CA THR A 30 4.22 -35.98 7.32
C THR A 30 4.75 -34.58 7.00
N LEU A 31 4.09 -33.82 6.10
CA LEU A 31 4.43 -32.42 5.84
C LEU A 31 4.13 -31.55 7.06
N LEU A 32 2.93 -31.68 7.63
CA LEU A 32 2.54 -30.93 8.83
C LEU A 32 3.45 -31.18 10.02
N SER A 33 3.96 -32.42 10.18
CA SER A 33 4.86 -32.77 11.30
C SER A 33 6.21 -32.05 11.25
N ARG A 34 6.59 -31.44 10.13
CA ARG A 34 7.79 -30.60 10.02
C ARG A 34 7.60 -29.27 10.76
N ASP A 35 6.39 -28.71 10.66
CA ASP A 35 6.04 -27.42 11.28
C ASP A 35 5.50 -27.65 12.72
N TYR A 36 4.81 -28.76 12.93
CA TYR A 36 4.19 -29.15 14.21
C TYR A 36 4.71 -30.52 14.69
N PRO A 37 5.98 -30.58 15.16
CA PRO A 37 6.65 -31.86 15.45
C PRO A 37 6.13 -32.61 16.68
N SER A 38 5.25 -31.97 17.46
CA SER A 38 4.66 -32.57 18.66
C SER A 38 3.20 -32.16 18.85
N GLN A 39 2.45 -32.94 19.63
CA GLN A 39 1.09 -32.64 20.02
C GLN A 39 1.01 -31.29 20.74
N ALA A 40 2.00 -30.94 21.56
CA ALA A 40 2.06 -29.66 22.25
C ALA A 40 2.23 -28.49 21.26
N ALA A 41 3.08 -28.63 20.22
CA ALA A 41 3.25 -27.64 19.19
C ALA A 41 1.97 -27.43 18.38
N ALA A 42 1.29 -28.52 17.98
CA ALA A 42 0.01 -28.44 17.29
C ALA A 42 -1.08 -27.79 18.14
N ALA A 43 -1.17 -28.14 19.43
CA ALA A 43 -2.12 -27.55 20.36
C ALA A 43 -1.87 -26.03 20.55
N SER A 44 -0.60 -25.62 20.67
CA SER A 44 -0.24 -24.19 20.77
C SER A 44 -0.67 -23.41 19.52
N GLU A 45 -0.48 -23.98 18.33
CA GLU A 45 -0.91 -23.34 17.08
C GLU A 45 -2.43 -23.24 16.97
N ILE A 46 -3.15 -24.30 17.36
CA ILE A 46 -4.62 -24.29 17.41
C ILE A 46 -5.12 -23.18 18.33
N ILE A 47 -4.55 -23.08 19.54
CA ILE A 47 -4.91 -22.03 20.52
C ILE A 47 -4.63 -20.64 19.94
N SER A 48 -3.45 -20.44 19.35
CA SER A 48 -3.05 -19.19 18.74
C SER A 48 -4.00 -18.78 17.60
N THR A 49 -4.28 -19.71 16.69
CA THR A 49 -5.19 -19.48 15.55
C THR A 49 -6.63 -19.22 16.00
N GLN A 50 -7.13 -19.94 17.02
CA GLN A 50 -8.44 -19.69 17.59
C GLN A 50 -8.53 -18.30 18.24
N ALA A 51 -7.46 -17.83 18.90
CA ALA A 51 -7.39 -16.50 19.44
C ALA A 51 -7.41 -15.43 18.32
N LEU A 52 -6.66 -15.64 17.23
CA LEU A 52 -6.65 -14.77 16.04
C LEU A 52 -8.05 -14.57 15.44
N LEU A 53 -8.86 -15.63 15.39
CA LEU A 53 -10.24 -15.57 14.89
C LEU A 53 -11.16 -14.67 15.73
N LYS A 54 -10.76 -14.29 16.95
CA LYS A 54 -11.51 -13.39 17.84
C LYS A 54 -11.04 -11.94 17.79
N LEU A 55 -9.96 -11.66 17.08
CA LEU A 55 -9.53 -10.29 16.87
C LEU A 55 -10.55 -9.53 15.99
N PRO A 56 -10.66 -8.20 16.17
CA PRO A 56 -11.43 -7.37 15.26
C PRO A 56 -10.95 -7.58 13.81
N LYS A 57 -11.91 -7.53 12.87
CA LYS A 57 -11.56 -7.60 11.45
C LYS A 57 -10.62 -6.45 11.08
N GLY A 58 -9.59 -6.75 10.30
CA GLY A 58 -8.69 -5.75 9.76
C GLY A 58 -9.39 -4.75 8.83
N THR A 59 -8.78 -3.61 8.62
CA THR A 59 -9.29 -2.59 7.68
C THR A 59 -8.92 -2.99 6.27
N GLU A 60 -9.91 -3.23 5.44
CA GLU A 60 -9.76 -3.46 4.00
C GLU A 60 -10.09 -2.17 3.26
N HIS A 61 -9.22 -1.76 2.35
CA HIS A 61 -9.34 -0.53 1.58
C HIS A 61 -9.52 -0.87 0.10
N PHE A 62 -10.59 -0.37 -0.51
CA PHE A 62 -10.93 -0.63 -1.91
C PHE A 62 -10.77 0.65 -2.71
N MET A 63 -10.06 0.56 -3.84
CA MET A 63 -9.90 1.66 -4.80
C MET A 63 -10.12 1.14 -6.21
N SER A 64 -10.79 1.94 -7.05
CA SER A 64 -11.00 1.67 -8.48
C SER A 64 -10.68 2.89 -9.31
N ASP A 65 -10.58 2.71 -10.64
CA ASP A 65 -10.47 3.79 -11.62
C ASP A 65 -9.31 4.76 -11.33
N LEU A 66 -8.15 4.24 -10.98
CA LEU A 66 -6.98 5.05 -10.63
C LEU A 66 -6.43 5.82 -11.83
N HIS A 67 -6.52 5.23 -13.02
CA HIS A 67 -6.24 5.86 -14.30
C HIS A 67 -4.95 6.70 -14.32
N GLY A 68 -3.89 6.24 -13.66
CA GLY A 68 -2.61 6.94 -13.61
C GLY A 68 -2.58 8.26 -12.82
N GLU A 69 -3.64 8.58 -12.07
CA GLU A 69 -3.72 9.78 -11.22
C GLU A 69 -2.92 9.58 -9.92
N ASN A 70 -1.60 9.58 -10.04
CA ASN A 70 -0.67 9.25 -8.96
C ASN A 70 -0.78 10.16 -7.74
N GLU A 71 -1.00 11.47 -7.90
CA GLU A 71 -1.08 12.40 -6.77
C GLU A 71 -2.31 12.12 -5.91
N ALA A 72 -3.47 11.92 -6.54
CA ALA A 72 -4.70 11.55 -5.85
C ALA A 72 -4.55 10.19 -5.16
N PHE A 73 -3.97 9.19 -5.85
CA PHE A 73 -3.71 7.87 -5.30
C PHE A 73 -2.80 7.94 -4.06
N VAL A 74 -1.67 8.64 -4.14
CA VAL A 74 -0.74 8.81 -3.01
C VAL A 74 -1.43 9.50 -1.83
N HIS A 75 -2.25 10.52 -2.07
CA HIS A 75 -2.99 11.20 -1.01
C HIS A 75 -3.98 10.26 -0.32
N ILE A 76 -4.77 9.52 -1.08
CA ILE A 76 -5.75 8.57 -0.55
C ILE A 76 -5.03 7.44 0.23
N LEU A 77 -3.94 6.92 -0.30
CA LEU A 77 -3.13 5.90 0.35
C LEU A 77 -2.55 6.40 1.68
N ASN A 78 -1.92 7.58 1.68
CA ASN A 78 -1.31 8.17 2.87
C ASN A 78 -2.32 8.56 3.96
N SER A 79 -3.52 8.96 3.56
CA SER A 79 -4.61 9.32 4.50
C SER A 79 -5.43 8.10 4.95
N ALA A 80 -5.22 6.94 4.31
CA ALA A 80 -6.07 5.76 4.46
C ALA A 80 -7.56 6.09 4.28
N SER A 81 -7.89 6.85 3.21
CA SER A 81 -9.25 7.37 2.94
C SER A 81 -9.89 8.12 4.12
N GLY A 82 -9.07 8.75 4.95
CA GLY A 82 -9.54 9.51 6.12
C GLY A 82 -9.55 8.73 7.44
N VAL A 83 -9.33 7.42 7.43
CA VAL A 83 -9.28 6.58 8.65
C VAL A 83 -8.27 7.12 9.66
N ILE A 84 -7.08 7.53 9.21
CA ILE A 84 -6.06 8.09 10.12
C ILE A 84 -6.56 9.36 10.79
N ARG A 85 -7.27 10.23 10.06
CA ARG A 85 -7.87 11.44 10.64
C ARG A 85 -8.91 11.11 11.71
N GLU A 86 -9.75 10.11 11.44
CA GLU A 86 -10.73 9.63 12.40
C GLU A 86 -10.05 9.11 13.69
N LYS A 87 -8.95 8.36 13.55
CA LYS A 87 -8.16 7.88 14.70
C LYS A 87 -7.52 9.00 15.50
N VAL A 88 -6.98 10.03 14.82
CA VAL A 88 -6.48 11.25 15.47
C VAL A 88 -7.59 11.96 16.26
N ASP A 89 -8.77 12.11 15.68
CA ASP A 89 -9.90 12.74 16.33
C ASP A 89 -10.45 11.87 17.48
N GLN A 90 -10.42 10.54 17.37
CA GLN A 90 -10.83 9.61 18.43
C GLN A 90 -9.92 9.69 19.66
N VAL A 91 -8.60 9.77 19.47
CA VAL A 91 -7.64 9.81 20.58
C VAL A 91 -7.56 11.19 21.22
N LEU A 92 -7.58 12.26 20.42
CA LEU A 92 -7.24 13.62 20.84
C LEU A 92 -8.42 14.58 20.84
N GLY A 93 -9.64 14.11 20.53
CA GLY A 93 -10.80 14.95 20.27
C GLY A 93 -11.16 15.90 21.40
N ASP A 94 -11.02 15.45 22.64
CA ASP A 94 -11.44 16.21 23.84
C ASP A 94 -10.31 17.07 24.41
N THR A 95 -9.06 16.81 24.05
CA THR A 95 -7.88 17.43 24.68
C THR A 95 -7.10 18.37 23.78
N VAL A 96 -7.21 18.20 22.46
CA VAL A 96 -6.39 18.92 21.47
C VAL A 96 -7.26 19.69 20.48
N PRO A 97 -6.98 20.99 20.22
CA PRO A 97 -7.73 21.81 19.28
C PRO A 97 -7.79 21.19 17.86
N LYS A 98 -8.92 21.41 17.17
CA LYS A 98 -9.19 20.86 15.84
C LYS A 98 -8.07 21.17 14.81
N ASN A 99 -7.52 22.38 14.86
CA ASN A 99 -6.43 22.78 13.94
C ASN A 99 -5.15 21.98 14.19
N THR A 100 -4.78 21.79 15.44
CA THR A 100 -3.60 20.99 15.84
C THR A 100 -3.78 19.54 15.44
N ARG A 101 -4.98 18.97 15.62
CA ARG A 101 -5.31 17.62 15.15
C ARG A 101 -5.20 17.50 13.63
N ALA A 102 -5.65 18.53 12.89
CA ALA A 102 -5.51 18.58 11.43
C ALA A 102 -4.04 18.62 10.98
N GLU A 103 -3.21 19.40 11.68
CA GLU A 103 -1.76 19.45 11.42
C GLU A 103 -1.08 18.13 11.73
N LEU A 104 -1.44 17.48 12.84
CA LEU A 104 -0.91 16.16 13.21
C LEU A 104 -1.28 15.09 12.18
N ALA A 105 -2.54 15.07 11.72
CA ALA A 105 -2.95 14.17 10.64
C ALA A 105 -2.15 14.42 9.35
N THR A 106 -1.93 15.69 8.99
CA THR A 106 -1.11 16.06 7.82
C THR A 106 0.36 15.65 8.01
N LEU A 107 0.90 15.74 9.22
CA LEU A 107 2.22 15.23 9.55
C LEU A 107 2.32 13.72 9.36
N ILE A 108 1.30 12.95 9.78
CA ILE A 108 1.25 11.50 9.56
C ILE A 108 1.22 11.18 8.06
N TYR A 109 0.46 11.92 7.26
CA TYR A 109 0.36 11.69 5.81
C TYR A 109 1.67 11.98 5.09
N TYR A 110 2.32 13.09 5.41
CA TYR A 110 3.50 13.63 4.72
C TYR A 110 4.60 14.03 5.71
N PRO A 111 5.20 13.06 6.43
CA PRO A 111 6.14 13.38 7.51
C PRO A 111 7.38 14.12 7.03
N ASN A 112 7.93 13.75 5.87
CA ASN A 112 9.17 14.34 5.36
C ASN A 112 8.99 15.79 4.91
N GLU A 113 7.82 16.14 4.37
CA GLU A 113 7.49 17.47 3.89
C GLU A 113 7.00 18.38 5.02
N LYS A 114 6.20 17.83 5.93
CA LYS A 114 5.53 18.61 6.97
C LYS A 114 6.41 18.88 8.20
N LEU A 115 7.25 17.92 8.58
CA LEU A 115 8.10 18.03 9.76
C LEU A 115 9.00 19.28 9.73
N PRO A 116 9.75 19.60 8.64
CA PRO A 116 10.56 20.81 8.58
C PRO A 116 9.74 22.10 8.73
N GLN A 117 8.52 22.13 8.17
CA GLN A 117 7.63 23.30 8.24
C GLN A 117 7.13 23.56 9.67
N LEU A 118 6.83 22.50 10.43
CA LEU A 118 6.36 22.61 11.82
C LEU A 118 7.50 23.05 12.74
N LYS A 119 8.69 22.49 12.57
CA LYS A 119 9.89 22.86 13.32
C LYS A 119 10.27 24.34 13.13
N ALA A 120 10.17 24.84 11.90
CA ALA A 120 10.49 26.22 11.58
C ALA A 120 9.59 27.25 12.30
N ARG A 121 8.51 26.81 12.94
CA ARG A 121 7.63 27.68 13.75
C ARG A 121 8.06 27.78 15.22
N CYS A 122 8.94 26.91 15.67
CA CYS A 122 9.48 26.96 17.02
C CYS A 122 10.51 28.07 17.13
N THR A 123 10.34 28.97 18.09
CA THR A 123 11.15 30.20 18.21
C THR A 123 12.37 30.06 19.12
N SER A 124 12.44 28.98 19.92
CA SER A 124 13.57 28.66 20.78
C SER A 124 13.80 27.14 20.82
N GLU A 125 14.94 26.72 21.37
CA GLU A 125 15.29 25.31 21.55
C GLU A 125 14.34 24.63 22.55
N GLU A 126 13.98 25.31 23.63
CA GLU A 126 13.04 24.80 24.63
C GLU A 126 11.63 24.62 24.02
N ALA A 127 11.19 25.55 23.14
CA ALA A 127 9.92 25.41 22.46
C ALA A 127 9.91 24.25 21.47
N LEU A 128 11.06 23.98 20.85
CA LEU A 128 11.24 22.83 19.94
C LEU A 128 11.21 21.51 20.73
N ASP A 129 11.89 21.42 21.85
CA ASP A 129 11.91 20.22 22.69
C ASP A 129 10.52 19.91 23.29
N GLN A 130 9.80 20.94 23.70
CA GLN A 130 8.42 20.79 24.15
C GLN A 130 7.54 20.28 23.00
N TRP A 131 7.67 20.85 21.81
CA TRP A 131 6.93 20.43 20.63
C TRP A 131 7.24 18.97 20.24
N TYR A 132 8.51 18.56 20.30
CA TYR A 132 8.91 17.17 20.08
C TYR A 132 8.27 16.23 21.08
N THR A 133 8.32 16.57 22.37
CA THR A 133 7.73 15.77 23.44
C THR A 133 6.25 15.57 23.22
N GLU A 134 5.48 16.64 22.99
CA GLU A 134 4.05 16.57 22.75
C GLU A 134 3.72 15.78 21.48
N THR A 135 4.48 15.99 20.41
CA THR A 135 4.26 15.31 19.12
C THR A 135 4.53 13.82 19.22
N LEU A 136 5.64 13.42 19.86
CA LEU A 136 5.97 12.01 20.06
C LEU A 136 4.91 11.31 20.90
N LEU A 137 4.48 11.89 22.02
CA LEU A 137 3.46 11.30 22.89
C LEU A 137 2.12 11.13 22.15
N ARG A 138 1.67 12.15 21.42
CA ARG A 138 0.44 12.06 20.61
C ARG A 138 0.53 10.99 19.53
N LEU A 139 1.66 10.88 18.85
CA LEU A 139 1.87 9.84 17.82
C LEU A 139 1.91 8.44 18.43
N ILE A 140 2.50 8.28 19.61
CA ILE A 140 2.51 7.01 20.36
C ILE A 140 1.08 6.60 20.71
N ASP A 141 0.24 7.51 21.21
CA ASP A 141 -1.15 7.21 21.57
C ASP A 141 -1.99 6.82 20.34
N ILE A 142 -1.82 7.53 19.24
CA ILE A 142 -2.48 7.17 17.97
C ILE A 142 -2.01 5.79 17.49
N CYS A 143 -0.71 5.53 17.57
CA CYS A 143 -0.12 4.26 17.17
C CYS A 143 -0.65 3.10 18.05
N ARG A 144 -0.80 3.31 19.35
CA ARG A 144 -1.43 2.34 20.27
C ARG A 144 -2.86 2.01 19.84
N LEU A 145 -3.67 3.04 19.54
CA LEU A 145 -5.04 2.81 19.07
C LEU A 145 -5.06 2.02 17.77
N VAL A 146 -4.24 2.37 16.80
CA VAL A 146 -4.18 1.68 15.50
C VAL A 146 -3.68 0.25 15.66
N SER A 147 -2.71 0.02 16.55
CA SER A 147 -2.15 -1.32 16.81
C SER A 147 -3.08 -2.23 17.62
N SER A 148 -4.09 -1.70 18.31
CA SER A 148 -4.95 -2.47 19.23
C SER A 148 -5.74 -3.60 18.56
N LYS A 149 -5.96 -3.54 17.26
CA LYS A 149 -6.64 -4.59 16.46
C LYS A 149 -5.69 -5.70 15.99
N HIS A 150 -4.39 -5.56 16.22
CA HIS A 150 -3.36 -6.50 15.78
C HIS A 150 -2.79 -7.29 16.95
N THR A 151 -2.19 -8.45 16.65
CA THR A 151 -1.37 -9.15 17.64
C THR A 151 -0.08 -8.39 17.90
N ARG A 152 0.47 -8.52 19.10
CA ARG A 152 1.77 -7.93 19.45
C ARG A 152 2.89 -8.42 18.52
N ASP A 153 2.87 -9.69 18.13
CA ASP A 153 3.83 -10.27 17.20
C ASP A 153 3.74 -9.61 15.80
N HIS A 154 2.52 -9.37 15.31
CA HIS A 154 2.33 -8.65 14.05
C HIS A 154 2.91 -7.23 14.12
N VAL A 155 2.58 -6.47 15.19
CA VAL A 155 3.10 -5.11 15.38
C VAL A 155 4.63 -5.12 15.45
N ARG A 156 5.25 -6.06 16.18
CA ARG A 156 6.70 -6.21 16.27
C ARG A 156 7.38 -6.42 14.92
N ARG A 157 6.77 -7.23 14.06
CA ARG A 157 7.30 -7.45 12.69
C ARG A 157 7.25 -6.20 11.82
N CYS A 158 6.31 -5.30 12.09
CA CYS A 158 6.22 -4.00 11.39
C CYS A 158 7.19 -2.95 11.93
N LEU A 159 7.80 -3.17 13.10
CA LEU A 159 8.72 -2.21 13.70
C LEU A 159 10.05 -2.15 12.95
N PRO A 160 10.61 -0.93 12.75
CA PRO A 160 11.91 -0.79 12.11
C PRO A 160 13.03 -1.37 12.99
N ALA A 161 13.93 -2.16 12.41
CA ALA A 161 15.02 -2.81 13.14
C ALA A 161 15.89 -1.83 13.97
N SER A 162 16.02 -0.59 13.51
CA SER A 162 16.90 0.42 14.13
C SER A 162 16.36 1.04 15.43
N CYS A 163 15.06 0.95 15.70
CA CYS A 163 14.41 1.53 16.90
C CYS A 163 13.23 0.68 17.40
N GLY A 164 13.12 -0.55 16.89
CA GLY A 164 11.99 -1.43 17.20
C GLY A 164 11.83 -1.73 18.68
N TYR A 165 12.92 -1.98 19.40
CA TYR A 165 12.85 -2.22 20.85
C TYR A 165 12.25 -1.02 21.60
N ILE A 166 12.75 0.20 21.31
CA ILE A 166 12.28 1.42 21.97
C ILE A 166 10.80 1.68 21.65
N LEU A 167 10.40 1.50 20.38
CA LEU A 167 9.00 1.66 19.99
C LEU A 167 8.11 0.58 20.60
N ASP A 168 8.56 -0.68 20.70
CA ASP A 168 7.79 -1.74 21.37
C ASP A 168 7.55 -1.42 22.85
N GLU A 169 8.57 -0.93 23.55
CA GLU A 169 8.43 -0.47 24.95
C GLU A 169 7.41 0.68 25.06
N LEU A 170 7.53 1.71 24.23
CA LEU A 170 6.63 2.86 24.25
C LEU A 170 5.18 2.52 23.89
N LEU A 171 4.97 1.59 22.94
CA LEU A 171 3.64 1.17 22.52
C LEU A 171 2.93 0.30 23.55
N HIS A 172 3.66 -0.47 24.35
CA HIS A 172 3.09 -1.36 25.36
C HIS A 172 3.19 -0.79 26.78
N ALA A 173 3.55 0.49 26.93
CA ALA A 173 3.46 1.19 28.20
C ALA A 173 2.01 1.26 28.68
N HIS A 174 1.73 0.71 29.87
CA HIS A 174 0.45 0.88 30.54
C HIS A 174 0.58 2.09 31.47
N PHE A 175 -0.14 3.17 31.19
CA PHE A 175 -0.13 4.39 32.02
C PHE A 175 -0.72 4.20 33.43
N GLU A 176 -1.29 3.06 33.73
CA GLU A 176 -1.75 2.70 35.05
C GLU A 176 -0.61 2.26 36.00
N ASP A 177 0.56 1.94 35.44
CA ASP A 177 1.76 1.62 36.20
C ASP A 177 2.52 2.91 36.54
N HIS A 178 2.08 3.65 37.56
CA HIS A 178 2.71 4.88 38.05
C HIS A 178 4.25 4.77 38.24
N ASP A 179 4.74 3.57 38.52
CA ASP A 179 6.18 3.32 38.70
C ASP A 179 7.01 3.44 37.41
N LYS A 180 6.37 3.43 36.23
CA LYS A 180 7.05 3.50 34.92
C LYS A 180 6.89 4.83 34.18
N ASP A 181 6.09 5.76 34.66
CA ASP A 181 5.89 7.07 34.02
C ASP A 181 7.21 7.82 33.86
N LEU A 182 8.06 7.79 34.86
CA LEU A 182 9.41 8.37 34.81
C LEU A 182 10.29 7.67 33.76
N TYR A 183 10.19 6.35 33.63
CA TYR A 183 10.94 5.56 32.67
C TYR A 183 10.57 5.94 31.24
N TYR A 184 9.28 6.03 30.92
CA TYR A 184 8.82 6.41 29.58
C TYR A 184 9.13 7.87 29.24
N GLY A 185 8.96 8.78 30.22
CA GLY A 185 9.41 10.16 30.08
C GLY A 185 10.92 10.28 29.79
N GLN A 186 11.73 9.47 30.46
CA GLN A 186 13.18 9.38 30.24
C GLN A 186 13.52 8.87 28.83
N ILE A 187 12.79 7.89 28.30
CA ILE A 187 12.98 7.41 26.93
C ILE A 187 12.74 8.54 25.94
N VAL A 188 11.60 9.25 26.05
CA VAL A 188 11.27 10.37 25.15
C VAL A 188 12.31 11.49 25.28
N GLY A 189 12.69 11.86 26.50
CA GLY A 189 13.76 12.84 26.74
C GLY A 189 15.08 12.43 26.06
N SER A 190 15.51 11.18 26.25
CA SER A 190 16.73 10.66 25.62
C SER A 190 16.65 10.63 24.10
N ILE A 191 15.48 10.41 23.49
CA ILE A 191 15.31 10.50 22.03
C ILE A 191 15.59 11.92 21.56
N ILE A 192 15.11 12.93 22.29
CA ILE A 192 15.30 14.35 21.97
C ILE A 192 16.74 14.77 22.18
N GLU A 193 17.31 14.52 23.36
CA GLU A 193 18.68 14.84 23.72
C GLU A 193 19.72 14.25 22.76
N ASN A 194 19.45 13.06 22.21
CA ASN A 194 20.32 12.43 21.21
C ASN A 194 20.05 12.89 19.77
N GLY A 195 19.19 13.90 19.54
CA GLY A 195 18.88 14.43 18.22
C GLY A 195 18.18 13.42 17.31
N ARG A 196 17.38 12.49 17.87
CA ARG A 196 16.70 11.43 17.12
C ARG A 196 15.21 11.66 16.93
N ALA A 197 14.65 12.74 17.46
CA ALA A 197 13.22 13.02 17.46
C ALA A 197 12.62 13.01 16.05
N ASP A 198 13.23 13.65 15.07
CA ASP A 198 12.79 13.67 13.67
C ASP A 198 12.62 12.24 13.13
N ARG A 199 13.62 11.40 13.34
CA ARG A 199 13.60 10.02 12.86
C ARG A 199 12.49 9.19 13.51
N PHE A 200 12.28 9.36 14.83
CA PHE A 200 11.22 8.64 15.55
C PHE A 200 9.84 9.11 15.11
N ILE A 201 9.62 10.42 14.90
CA ILE A 201 8.38 10.96 14.36
C ILE A 201 8.07 10.35 12.99
N VAL A 202 9.04 10.36 12.07
CA VAL A 202 8.87 9.77 10.73
C VAL A 202 8.51 8.29 10.83
N ARG A 203 9.23 7.52 11.68
CA ARG A 203 8.97 6.09 11.84
C ARG A 203 7.62 5.77 12.48
N LEU A 204 7.18 6.56 13.45
CA LEU A 204 5.83 6.44 14.01
C LEU A 204 4.76 6.75 12.96
N CYS A 205 4.94 7.80 12.17
CA CYS A 205 4.02 8.12 11.07
C CYS A 205 3.93 6.98 10.03
N GLU A 206 5.07 6.41 9.65
CA GLU A 206 5.13 5.26 8.74
C GLU A 206 4.43 4.02 9.33
N LEU A 207 4.66 3.73 10.62
CA LEU A 207 4.03 2.63 11.32
C LEU A 207 2.51 2.81 11.43
N ILE A 208 2.04 4.01 11.76
CA ILE A 208 0.61 4.33 11.81
C ILE A 208 -0.03 4.09 10.43
N LYS A 209 0.58 4.57 9.35
CA LYS A 209 0.08 4.32 7.98
C LYS A 209 0.03 2.84 7.64
N HIS A 210 1.08 2.10 7.99
CA HIS A 210 1.18 0.67 7.74
C HIS A 210 0.12 -0.14 8.48
N LEU A 211 -0.15 0.19 9.75
CA LEU A 211 -1.14 -0.51 10.59
C LEU A 211 -2.59 -0.03 10.39
N ALA A 212 -2.79 1.12 9.74
CA ALA A 212 -4.12 1.67 9.50
C ALA A 212 -4.94 0.85 8.50
N VAL A 213 -4.28 0.29 7.48
CA VAL A 213 -4.89 -0.54 6.43
C VAL A 213 -4.20 -1.89 6.38
N ASP A 214 -4.96 -2.95 6.63
CA ASP A 214 -4.46 -4.32 6.64
C ASP A 214 -4.32 -4.90 5.23
N LYS A 215 -5.24 -4.53 4.35
CA LYS A 215 -5.24 -5.00 2.96
C LYS A 215 -5.78 -3.94 2.02
N LEU A 216 -5.09 -3.76 0.91
CA LEU A 216 -5.50 -2.88 -0.18
C LEU A 216 -6.02 -3.72 -1.35
N HIS A 217 -7.21 -3.38 -1.84
CA HIS A 217 -7.83 -3.98 -3.01
C HIS A 217 -7.92 -2.94 -4.12
N ILE A 218 -7.27 -3.22 -5.24
CA ILE A 218 -7.38 -2.41 -6.45
C ILE A 218 -8.37 -3.09 -7.38
N VAL A 219 -9.45 -2.40 -7.71
CA VAL A 219 -10.57 -2.94 -8.49
C VAL A 219 -10.53 -2.37 -9.91
N GLY A 220 -9.38 -2.57 -10.58
CA GLY A 220 -9.17 -2.28 -11.99
C GLY A 220 -8.89 -0.83 -12.36
N ASP A 221 -8.60 -0.66 -13.64
CA ASP A 221 -8.33 0.59 -14.34
C ASP A 221 -7.20 1.43 -13.73
N LEU A 222 -6.02 0.78 -13.62
CA LEU A 222 -4.77 1.42 -13.20
C LEU A 222 -4.24 2.39 -14.26
N PHE A 223 -4.39 1.98 -15.53
CA PHE A 223 -3.79 2.64 -16.69
C PHE A 223 -4.71 3.63 -17.37
N ASP A 224 -4.11 4.38 -18.29
CA ASP A 224 -4.68 5.38 -19.18
C ASP A 224 -5.21 6.64 -18.47
N ARG A 225 -5.42 7.71 -19.26
CA ARG A 225 -5.91 9.04 -18.88
C ARG A 225 -4.94 9.85 -18.02
N GLY A 226 -4.51 9.38 -16.85
CA GLY A 226 -3.57 10.06 -15.96
C GLY A 226 -2.12 9.88 -16.36
N PRO A 227 -1.21 10.73 -15.83
CA PRO A 227 0.15 10.84 -16.36
C PRO A 227 1.12 9.78 -15.86
N ARG A 228 0.88 9.15 -14.69
CA ARG A 228 1.92 8.38 -14.02
C ARG A 228 1.41 7.06 -13.40
N PRO A 229 0.86 6.14 -14.20
CA PRO A 229 0.52 4.79 -13.73
C PRO A 229 1.75 4.00 -13.25
N ASP A 230 2.94 4.31 -13.76
CA ASP A 230 4.22 3.74 -13.35
C ASP A 230 4.49 3.96 -11.85
N ILE A 231 4.28 5.18 -11.34
CA ILE A 231 4.42 5.50 -9.91
C ILE A 231 3.42 4.69 -9.07
N ILE A 232 2.18 4.58 -9.52
CA ILE A 232 1.15 3.81 -8.85
C ILE A 232 1.57 2.35 -8.73
N LEU A 233 2.01 1.73 -9.84
CA LEU A 233 2.49 0.35 -9.85
C LEU A 233 3.68 0.14 -8.91
N ASP A 234 4.66 1.04 -8.93
CA ASP A 234 5.83 0.97 -8.06
C ASP A 234 5.45 1.03 -6.58
N LEU A 235 4.44 1.81 -6.21
CA LEU A 235 3.93 1.88 -4.85
C LEU A 235 3.17 0.61 -4.47
N LEU A 236 2.33 0.08 -5.38
CA LEU A 236 1.59 -1.17 -5.16
C LEU A 236 2.55 -2.37 -5.01
N MET A 237 3.61 -2.44 -5.80
CA MET A 237 4.63 -3.50 -5.70
C MET A 237 5.37 -3.50 -4.35
N ARG A 238 5.44 -2.36 -3.68
CA ARG A 238 6.07 -2.20 -2.36
C ARG A 238 5.08 -2.27 -1.21
N HIS A 239 3.78 -2.28 -1.52
CA HIS A 239 2.75 -2.34 -0.49
C HIS A 239 2.76 -3.71 0.20
N HIS A 240 2.59 -3.72 1.53
CA HIS A 240 2.74 -4.92 2.35
C HIS A 240 1.69 -6.01 2.07
N ASN A 241 0.48 -5.62 1.66
CA ASN A 241 -0.60 -6.55 1.37
C ASN A 241 -1.57 -5.92 0.38
N VAL A 242 -1.50 -6.34 -0.89
CA VAL A 242 -2.35 -5.82 -1.96
C VAL A 242 -2.80 -6.94 -2.86
N ASP A 243 -4.02 -6.89 -3.32
CA ASP A 243 -4.48 -7.64 -4.48
C ASP A 243 -5.03 -6.70 -5.56
N ILE A 244 -4.92 -7.12 -6.80
CA ILE A 244 -5.26 -6.31 -7.97
C ILE A 244 -6.18 -7.13 -8.86
N GLN A 245 -7.39 -6.60 -9.08
CA GLN A 245 -8.25 -7.02 -10.18
C GLN A 245 -7.90 -6.15 -11.39
N TRP A 246 -7.88 -6.72 -12.58
CA TRP A 246 -7.67 -5.94 -13.80
C TRP A 246 -8.98 -5.33 -14.30
N GLY A 247 -8.93 -4.09 -14.78
CA GLY A 247 -9.99 -3.46 -15.56
C GLY A 247 -9.77 -3.65 -17.06
N ASN A 248 -10.67 -3.11 -17.88
CA ASN A 248 -10.56 -3.22 -19.34
C ASN A 248 -9.32 -2.49 -19.91
N HIS A 249 -8.91 -1.38 -19.30
CA HIS A 249 -7.69 -0.69 -19.69
C HIS A 249 -6.44 -1.52 -19.37
N ASP A 250 -6.39 -2.15 -18.20
CA ASP A 250 -5.27 -2.97 -17.76
C ASP A 250 -5.06 -4.19 -18.67
N VAL A 251 -6.16 -4.84 -19.09
CA VAL A 251 -6.10 -5.98 -20.03
C VAL A 251 -5.46 -5.58 -21.37
N VAL A 252 -5.73 -4.37 -21.87
CA VAL A 252 -5.11 -3.86 -23.10
C VAL A 252 -3.60 -3.67 -22.89
N TRP A 253 -3.17 -3.13 -21.75
CA TRP A 253 -1.75 -3.00 -21.41
C TRP A 253 -1.06 -4.36 -21.23
N MET A 254 -1.72 -5.33 -20.60
CA MET A 254 -1.23 -6.72 -20.48
C MET A 254 -1.07 -7.36 -21.86
N GLY A 255 -2.05 -7.16 -22.75
CA GLY A 255 -1.99 -7.65 -24.12
C GLY A 255 -0.87 -6.98 -24.93
N ALA A 256 -0.62 -5.70 -24.73
CA ALA A 256 0.49 -4.97 -25.35
C ALA A 256 1.84 -5.50 -24.85
N ALA A 257 1.99 -5.71 -23.55
CA ALA A 257 3.18 -6.31 -22.95
C ALA A 257 3.44 -7.74 -23.45
N ALA A 258 2.37 -8.49 -23.75
CA ALA A 258 2.45 -9.82 -24.36
C ALA A 258 2.73 -9.80 -25.87
N GLY A 259 2.87 -8.62 -26.49
CA GLY A 259 3.22 -8.45 -27.89
C GLY A 259 2.05 -8.46 -28.88
N SER A 260 0.80 -8.30 -28.42
CA SER A 260 -0.37 -8.17 -29.29
C SER A 260 -0.32 -6.85 -30.07
N PRO A 261 -0.22 -6.86 -31.44
CA PRO A 261 -0.16 -5.64 -32.23
C PRO A 261 -1.36 -4.72 -32.03
N ILE A 262 -2.57 -5.29 -31.90
CA ILE A 262 -3.80 -4.54 -31.69
C ILE A 262 -3.76 -3.82 -30.35
N CYS A 263 -3.35 -4.52 -29.28
CA CYS A 263 -3.21 -3.93 -27.96
C CYS A 263 -2.13 -2.84 -27.93
N ILE A 264 -0.98 -3.05 -28.59
CA ILE A 264 0.07 -2.05 -28.72
C ILE A 264 -0.46 -0.78 -29.39
N CYS A 265 -1.15 -0.92 -30.53
CA CYS A 265 -1.77 0.23 -31.20
C CYS A 265 -2.82 0.92 -30.31
N THR A 266 -3.59 0.17 -29.55
CA THR A 266 -4.61 0.74 -28.66
C THR A 266 -3.97 1.51 -27.51
N VAL A 267 -2.92 0.98 -26.89
CA VAL A 267 -2.15 1.69 -25.84
C VAL A 267 -1.56 2.98 -26.41
N LEU A 268 -0.89 2.93 -27.57
CA LEU A 268 -0.32 4.11 -28.20
C LEU A 268 -1.38 5.15 -28.51
N LYS A 269 -2.50 4.74 -29.12
CA LYS A 269 -3.63 5.61 -29.41
C LYS A 269 -4.14 6.32 -28.15
N THR A 270 -4.38 5.57 -27.07
CA THR A 270 -4.93 6.13 -25.83
C THR A 270 -3.93 7.06 -25.16
N THR A 271 -2.65 6.67 -25.06
CA THR A 271 -1.61 7.53 -24.47
C THR A 271 -1.40 8.83 -25.26
N LEU A 272 -1.49 8.78 -26.58
CA LEU A 272 -1.43 9.98 -27.43
C LEU A 272 -2.69 10.85 -27.27
N ALA A 273 -3.87 10.24 -27.21
CA ALA A 273 -5.11 10.96 -27.00
C ALA A 273 -5.13 11.78 -25.69
N TYR A 274 -4.45 11.29 -24.64
CA TYR A 274 -4.31 11.98 -23.36
C TYR A 274 -2.99 12.72 -23.15
N HIS A 275 -2.16 12.85 -24.18
CA HIS A 275 -0.83 13.49 -24.12
C HIS A 275 0.13 12.88 -23.07
N ASN A 276 0.01 11.59 -22.80
CA ASN A 276 0.82 10.88 -21.79
C ASN A 276 1.93 10.00 -22.40
N HIS A 277 2.22 10.16 -23.70
CA HIS A 277 3.22 9.35 -24.40
C HIS A 277 4.64 9.52 -23.83
N GLY A 278 4.94 10.64 -23.19
CA GLY A 278 6.22 10.87 -22.51
C GLY A 278 6.51 9.82 -21.42
N MET A 279 5.50 9.29 -20.77
CA MET A 279 5.66 8.20 -19.79
C MET A 279 6.20 6.92 -20.48
N LEU A 280 5.76 6.62 -21.70
CA LEU A 280 6.29 5.48 -22.46
C LEU A 280 7.78 5.66 -22.78
N GLU A 281 8.21 6.87 -23.12
CA GLU A 281 9.60 7.18 -23.47
C GLU A 281 10.47 7.24 -22.20
N ASP A 282 10.06 7.99 -21.18
CA ASP A 282 10.87 8.30 -20.00
C ASP A 282 10.93 7.14 -19.00
N CYS A 283 9.82 6.42 -18.80
CA CYS A 283 9.72 5.39 -17.75
C CYS A 283 9.93 3.98 -18.29
N TYR A 284 9.48 3.71 -19.53
CA TYR A 284 9.58 2.38 -20.14
C TYR A 284 10.62 2.29 -21.26
N GLY A 285 11.26 3.41 -21.65
CA GLY A 285 12.30 3.44 -22.69
C GLY A 285 11.77 3.14 -24.09
N ILE A 286 10.47 3.29 -24.34
CA ILE A 286 9.84 3.01 -25.63
C ILE A 286 10.04 4.21 -26.56
N ASN A 287 10.86 4.05 -27.61
CA ASN A 287 11.18 5.13 -28.52
C ASN A 287 10.12 5.31 -29.61
N LEU A 288 9.39 6.41 -29.57
CA LEU A 288 8.32 6.74 -30.52
C LEU A 288 8.81 7.53 -31.77
N ARG A 289 10.13 7.79 -31.92
CA ARG A 289 10.68 8.60 -33.01
C ARG A 289 10.35 8.04 -34.40
N HIS A 290 10.31 6.71 -34.55
CA HIS A 290 9.97 6.09 -35.83
C HIS A 290 8.49 6.32 -36.17
N LEU A 291 7.59 6.16 -35.20
CA LEU A 291 6.17 6.48 -35.35
C LEU A 291 5.98 7.95 -35.72
N GLN A 292 6.65 8.87 -35.01
CA GLN A 292 6.58 10.29 -35.30
C GLN A 292 6.99 10.62 -36.73
N ARG A 293 8.12 10.12 -37.20
CA ARG A 293 8.61 10.36 -38.59
C ARG A 293 7.63 9.84 -39.62
N MET A 294 7.13 8.63 -39.44
CA MET A 294 6.15 8.04 -40.37
C MET A 294 4.88 8.89 -40.37
N ALA A 295 4.33 9.24 -39.21
CA ALA A 295 3.11 10.01 -39.10
C ALA A 295 3.26 11.41 -39.73
N GLU A 296 4.37 12.12 -39.50
CA GLU A 296 4.68 13.41 -40.13
C GLU A 296 4.74 13.32 -41.65
N GLN A 297 5.35 12.25 -42.19
CA GLN A 297 5.45 12.02 -43.61
C GLN A 297 4.08 11.81 -44.27
N PHE A 298 3.18 11.07 -43.65
CA PHE A 298 1.89 10.70 -44.23
C PHE A 298 0.76 11.66 -43.91
N TYR A 299 0.76 12.26 -42.71
CA TYR A 299 -0.36 13.01 -42.17
C TYR A 299 -0.04 14.45 -41.73
N GLY A 300 1.23 14.88 -41.90
CA GLY A 300 1.69 16.19 -41.40
C GLY A 300 0.94 17.42 -41.95
N ASN A 301 0.34 17.27 -43.13
CA ASN A 301 -0.43 18.35 -43.80
C ASN A 301 -1.94 18.16 -43.74
N ASP A 302 -2.43 17.14 -42.99
CA ASP A 302 -3.85 16.85 -42.89
C ASP A 302 -4.54 17.75 -41.84
N ASP A 303 -5.88 17.78 -41.91
CA ASP A 303 -6.67 18.33 -40.79
C ASP A 303 -6.60 17.38 -39.61
N LEU A 304 -6.03 17.89 -38.50
CA LEU A 304 -5.81 17.17 -37.25
C LEU A 304 -6.78 17.57 -36.15
N SER A 305 -7.81 18.35 -36.47
CA SER A 305 -8.73 18.93 -35.49
C SER A 305 -9.40 17.89 -34.58
N ILE A 306 -9.77 16.72 -35.15
CA ILE A 306 -10.41 15.62 -34.43
C ILE A 306 -9.41 14.72 -33.66
N TRP A 307 -8.11 14.87 -33.92
CA TRP A 307 -7.03 14.07 -33.33
C TRP A 307 -6.29 14.81 -32.22
N MET A 308 -6.68 16.07 -31.95
CA MET A 308 -6.05 16.85 -30.89
C MET A 308 -6.18 16.15 -29.55
N PRO A 309 -5.11 16.06 -28.76
CA PRO A 309 -5.13 15.36 -27.50
C PRO A 309 -6.00 16.09 -26.47
N HIS A 310 -6.62 15.34 -25.59
CA HIS A 310 -7.30 15.85 -24.41
C HIS A 310 -6.25 16.41 -23.44
N THR A 311 -6.22 17.72 -23.26
CA THR A 311 -5.28 18.38 -22.35
C THR A 311 -6.02 19.01 -21.18
N ASP A 312 -5.51 18.77 -19.99
CA ASP A 312 -5.94 19.48 -18.80
C ASP A 312 -5.00 20.68 -18.55
N ALA A 313 -5.57 21.87 -18.40
CA ALA A 313 -4.80 23.09 -18.10
C ALA A 313 -3.97 22.97 -16.81
N ALA A 314 -4.38 22.12 -15.88
CA ALA A 314 -3.64 21.84 -14.64
C ALA A 314 -2.33 21.07 -14.85
N ARG A 315 -2.16 20.38 -16.00
CA ARG A 315 -0.99 19.53 -16.29
C ARG A 315 0.19 20.26 -16.96
N GLY A 316 0.11 21.56 -17.12
CA GLY A 316 1.22 22.41 -17.57
C GLY A 316 1.02 23.09 -18.92
N PRO A 317 1.95 23.98 -19.28
CA PRO A 317 1.87 24.75 -20.52
C PRO A 317 2.23 23.84 -21.71
N TYR A 318 1.23 23.51 -22.53
CA TYR A 318 1.45 22.80 -23.78
C TYR A 318 1.74 23.77 -24.91
N THR A 319 2.85 23.58 -25.62
CA THR A 319 3.10 24.35 -26.83
C THR A 319 2.27 23.81 -28.00
N ARG A 320 1.90 24.71 -28.94
CA ARG A 320 1.19 24.31 -30.16
C ARG A 320 1.92 23.21 -30.94
N GLY A 321 3.26 23.26 -30.95
CA GLY A 321 4.08 22.23 -31.62
C GLY A 321 4.04 20.87 -30.94
N MET A 322 3.95 20.82 -29.61
CA MET A 322 3.81 19.55 -28.86
C MET A 322 2.46 18.92 -29.16
N LEU A 323 1.38 19.69 -29.10
CA LEU A 323 0.04 19.19 -29.37
C LEU A 323 -0.10 18.72 -30.82
N HIS A 324 0.47 19.46 -31.76
CA HIS A 324 0.47 19.09 -33.18
C HIS A 324 1.20 17.75 -33.42
N ARG A 325 2.40 17.55 -32.86
CA ARG A 325 3.13 16.29 -32.95
C ARG A 325 2.32 15.12 -32.41
N CYS A 326 1.69 15.33 -31.25
CA CYS A 326 0.86 14.32 -30.63
C CYS A 326 -0.35 13.97 -31.50
N ALA A 327 -1.03 14.97 -32.07
CA ALA A 327 -2.18 14.78 -32.96
C ALA A 327 -1.81 14.05 -34.26
N VAL A 328 -0.63 14.33 -34.84
CA VAL A 328 -0.12 13.64 -36.04
C VAL A 328 0.12 12.16 -35.75
N MET A 329 0.74 11.84 -34.61
CA MET A 329 0.97 10.44 -34.22
C MET A 329 -0.33 9.72 -33.81
N HIS A 330 -1.29 10.45 -33.27
CA HIS A 330 -2.59 9.90 -32.85
C HIS A 330 -3.44 9.46 -34.04
N LYS A 331 -3.39 10.20 -35.14
CA LYS A 331 -4.06 9.87 -36.41
C LYS A 331 -3.52 8.57 -37.03
#